data_fe4e93d3722d6cbed50e8df9789cba80
#
_entry.id   fe4e93d3722d6cbed50e8df9789cba80
#
_cell.length_a   1.000
_cell.length_b   1.000
_cell.length_c   1.000
_cell.angle_alpha   90.00
_cell.angle_beta   90.00
_cell.angle_gamma   90.00
#
_symmetry.space_group_name_H-M   'P 1'
#
loop_
_entity.id
_entity.type
_entity.pdbx_description
1 polymer ?
#
loop_
_entity_poly.entity_id
_entity_poly.type
_entity_poly.pdbx_seq_one_letter_code
_entity_poly.pdbx_strand_id
1 'polypeptide(L)'
;MLFRSVCILVATSGDTGKAALEGFRDVDRTKILVFYPDGGVSEMQKLQMVTQEGRNVGVCAVRGNFDDAQTGVKRIFSDEALREELAGRGYFLSSANSINWGRLLPQIVYYVSAYCDLLNAGTIEAGTRVNFCVPTGNFGNILSGFYAKKMGVPIGRLICASNENNVLTDFIKTGTYDRNRPFYQTASPSMDILISSNLERLLSLLSGSDEEVRGYMQKLSETGTYTVSDRVLRAVQAEFSCGFCTDAQGAQTIGKTFRESRYLLDTHTAVACTVLDAYRAGTGDQTLTVVESTASPFKFCASVLDALGVTEHAPGTGVLGQLTAETGRPAPKPLASLAGKPVRFDQVTDRGDMRAVVTEFLR
;
A
#
# COMPACT_ATOMS: atom_id res chain seq x y z
N MET A 1 -28.86 -24.41 -8.79
CA MET A 1 -27.91 -23.53 -8.10
C MET A 1 -27.61 -22.36 -9.05
N LEU A 2 -28.17 -21.18 -8.83
CA LEU A 2 -27.87 -20.02 -9.65
C LEU A 2 -26.41 -19.63 -9.40
N PHE A 3 -25.57 -19.73 -10.43
CA PHE A 3 -24.18 -19.31 -10.37
C PHE A 3 -24.14 -17.78 -10.20
N ARG A 4 -23.77 -17.35 -9.01
CA ARG A 4 -23.67 -15.93 -8.67
C ARG A 4 -22.42 -15.31 -9.28
N SER A 5 -22.55 -14.07 -9.75
CA SER A 5 -21.42 -13.23 -10.15
C SER A 5 -20.87 -12.46 -8.96
N VAL A 6 -19.57 -12.22 -8.92
CA VAL A 6 -18.94 -11.40 -7.89
C VAL A 6 -18.75 -9.97 -8.39
N CYS A 7 -19.09 -8.98 -7.56
CA CYS A 7 -18.63 -7.61 -7.74
C CYS A 7 -17.56 -7.28 -6.71
N ILE A 8 -16.37 -7.01 -7.20
CA ILE A 8 -15.21 -6.66 -6.38
C ILE A 8 -15.16 -5.13 -6.26
N LEU A 9 -15.25 -4.63 -5.03
CA LEU A 9 -15.09 -3.22 -4.72
C LEU A 9 -13.71 -2.97 -4.12
N VAL A 10 -13.02 -1.96 -4.63
CA VAL A 10 -11.68 -1.58 -4.19
C VAL A 10 -11.63 -0.09 -3.90
N ALA A 11 -11.20 0.29 -2.71
CA ALA A 11 -10.68 1.63 -2.46
C ALA A 11 -9.16 1.60 -2.61
N THR A 12 -8.58 2.56 -3.32
CA THR A 12 -7.15 2.56 -3.60
C THR A 12 -6.51 3.92 -3.45
N SER A 13 -5.25 3.92 -3.04
CA SER A 13 -4.33 5.06 -3.14
C SER A 13 -3.44 4.98 -4.41
N GLY A 14 -3.82 4.13 -5.38
CA GLY A 14 -3.17 4.01 -6.69
C GLY A 14 -2.88 2.56 -7.10
N ASP A 15 -1.81 1.97 -6.60
CA ASP A 15 -1.25 0.71 -7.10
C ASP A 15 -2.17 -0.51 -6.93
N THR A 16 -2.81 -0.63 -5.77
CA THR A 16 -3.76 -1.72 -5.51
C THR A 16 -4.92 -1.73 -6.50
N GLY A 17 -5.45 -0.53 -6.83
CA GLY A 17 -6.55 -0.41 -7.79
C GLY A 17 -6.16 -0.86 -9.18
N LYS A 18 -5.02 -0.37 -9.69
CA LYS A 18 -4.52 -0.80 -11.01
C LYS A 18 -4.23 -2.29 -11.07
N ALA A 19 -3.58 -2.85 -10.05
CA ALA A 19 -3.29 -4.28 -10.01
C ALA A 19 -4.57 -5.13 -9.99
N ALA A 20 -5.58 -4.71 -9.24
CA ALA A 20 -6.87 -5.39 -9.18
C ALA A 20 -7.62 -5.29 -10.52
N LEU A 21 -7.65 -4.10 -11.14
CA LEU A 21 -8.27 -3.92 -12.47
C LEU A 21 -7.64 -4.85 -13.51
N GLU A 22 -6.31 -4.95 -13.53
CA GLU A 22 -5.61 -5.83 -14.49
C GLU A 22 -5.86 -7.31 -14.19
N GLY A 23 -5.78 -7.70 -12.91
CA GLY A 23 -5.94 -9.11 -12.49
C GLY A 23 -7.35 -9.66 -12.71
N PHE A 24 -8.38 -8.79 -12.64
CA PHE A 24 -9.77 -9.19 -12.81
C PHE A 24 -10.37 -8.79 -14.16
N ARG A 25 -9.56 -8.17 -15.04
CA ARG A 25 -10.00 -7.77 -16.38
C ARG A 25 -10.51 -8.97 -17.16
N ASP A 26 -11.75 -8.86 -17.64
CA ASP A 26 -12.46 -9.85 -18.47
C ASP A 26 -12.53 -11.28 -17.84
N VAL A 27 -12.31 -11.40 -16.52
CA VAL A 27 -12.54 -12.64 -15.80
C VAL A 27 -14.05 -12.94 -15.77
N ASP A 28 -14.39 -14.18 -16.14
CA ASP A 28 -15.78 -14.60 -16.22
C ASP A 28 -16.51 -14.45 -14.88
N ARG A 29 -17.78 -14.06 -14.91
CA ARG A 29 -18.64 -13.81 -13.73
C ARG A 29 -18.07 -12.85 -12.69
N THR A 30 -17.15 -11.99 -13.09
CA THR A 30 -16.55 -11.00 -12.21
C THR A 30 -16.80 -9.61 -12.77
N LYS A 31 -17.21 -8.68 -11.91
CA LYS A 31 -17.15 -7.25 -12.14
C LYS A 31 -16.24 -6.61 -11.11
N ILE A 32 -15.51 -5.58 -11.50
CA ILE A 32 -14.63 -4.86 -10.57
C ILE A 32 -14.84 -3.35 -10.71
N LEU A 33 -15.07 -2.70 -9.58
CA LEU A 33 -15.21 -1.25 -9.48
C LEU A 33 -14.19 -0.71 -8.48
N VAL A 34 -13.36 0.21 -8.98
CA VAL A 34 -12.30 0.84 -8.20
C VAL A 34 -12.68 2.28 -7.88
N PHE A 35 -12.61 2.62 -6.62
CA PHE A 35 -12.73 3.99 -6.12
C PHE A 35 -11.35 4.51 -5.70
N TYR A 36 -10.99 5.73 -6.14
CA TYR A 36 -9.74 6.39 -5.76
C TYR A 36 -10.01 7.84 -5.36
N PRO A 37 -9.20 8.45 -4.47
CA PRO A 37 -9.38 9.83 -4.06
C PRO A 37 -9.05 10.78 -5.22
N ASP A 38 -9.94 11.72 -5.51
CA ASP A 38 -9.70 12.75 -6.52
C ASP A 38 -8.55 13.66 -6.06
N GLY A 39 -7.47 13.71 -6.84
CA GLY A 39 -6.23 14.41 -6.50
C GLY A 39 -5.30 13.70 -5.50
N GLY A 40 -5.67 12.50 -5.00
CA GLY A 40 -4.89 11.77 -4.00
C GLY A 40 -4.04 10.60 -4.55
N VAL A 41 -3.80 10.56 -5.87
CA VAL A 41 -2.96 9.57 -6.54
C VAL A 41 -2.05 10.29 -7.54
N SER A 42 -0.90 9.69 -7.90
CA SER A 42 -0.03 10.30 -8.92
C SER A 42 -0.73 10.33 -10.28
N GLU A 43 -0.32 11.26 -11.14
CA GLU A 43 -0.89 11.38 -12.50
C GLU A 43 -0.76 10.06 -13.28
N MET A 44 0.38 9.37 -13.15
CA MET A 44 0.59 8.09 -13.80
C MET A 44 -0.30 6.99 -13.23
N GLN A 45 -0.51 6.95 -11.92
CA GLN A 45 -1.43 6.00 -11.29
C GLN A 45 -2.88 6.26 -11.73
N LYS A 46 -3.30 7.54 -11.76
CA LYS A 46 -4.62 7.93 -12.28
C LYS A 46 -4.78 7.46 -13.71
N LEU A 47 -3.81 7.78 -14.58
CA LEU A 47 -3.86 7.45 -16.00
C LEU A 47 -3.94 5.92 -16.22
N GLN A 48 -3.18 5.13 -15.46
CA GLN A 48 -3.25 3.67 -15.52
C GLN A 48 -4.64 3.12 -15.20
N MET A 49 -5.40 3.76 -14.29
CA MET A 49 -6.73 3.31 -13.91
C MET A 49 -7.79 3.82 -14.91
N VAL A 50 -7.78 5.11 -15.24
CA VAL A 50 -8.83 5.70 -16.08
C VAL A 50 -8.75 5.26 -17.55
N THR A 51 -7.63 4.72 -17.99
CA THR A 51 -7.45 4.14 -19.34
C THR A 51 -7.56 2.61 -19.35
N GLN A 52 -7.93 1.98 -18.22
CA GLN A 52 -8.00 0.53 -18.10
C GLN A 52 -8.99 -0.07 -19.12
N GLU A 53 -8.53 -1.05 -19.86
CA GLU A 53 -9.34 -1.84 -20.80
C GLU A 53 -10.08 -2.96 -20.05
N GLY A 54 -11.12 -3.48 -20.67
CA GLY A 54 -11.97 -4.56 -20.14
C GLY A 54 -13.45 -4.21 -20.19
N ARG A 55 -14.31 -5.24 -20.25
CA ARG A 55 -15.78 -5.09 -20.33
C ARG A 55 -16.44 -5.09 -18.95
N ASN A 56 -15.74 -5.61 -17.96
CA ASN A 56 -16.22 -5.86 -16.60
C ASN A 56 -15.57 -4.94 -15.55
N VAL A 57 -14.87 -3.90 -15.99
CA VAL A 57 -14.14 -2.97 -15.13
C VAL A 57 -14.82 -1.61 -15.07
N GLY A 58 -14.78 -0.98 -13.91
CA GLY A 58 -15.23 0.39 -13.67
C GLY A 58 -14.28 1.13 -12.74
N VAL A 59 -14.16 2.44 -12.92
CA VAL A 59 -13.31 3.31 -12.10
C VAL A 59 -14.07 4.60 -11.82
N CYS A 60 -14.04 5.06 -10.56
CA CYS A 60 -14.69 6.29 -10.15
C CYS A 60 -13.83 7.03 -9.15
N ALA A 61 -13.60 8.32 -9.36
CA ALA A 61 -12.95 9.19 -8.40
C ALA A 61 -13.92 9.56 -7.27
N VAL A 62 -13.42 9.73 -6.06
CA VAL A 62 -14.19 10.15 -4.88
C VAL A 62 -13.61 11.45 -4.35
N ARG A 63 -14.44 12.47 -4.15
CA ARG A 63 -14.01 13.71 -3.48
C ARG A 63 -13.66 13.41 -2.03
N GLY A 64 -12.42 13.69 -1.64
CA GLY A 64 -11.87 13.41 -0.33
C GLY A 64 -10.52 12.68 -0.42
N ASN A 65 -10.11 12.09 0.69
CA ASN A 65 -8.87 11.33 0.80
C ASN A 65 -9.10 9.81 0.67
N PHE A 66 -8.01 9.02 0.81
CA PHE A 66 -8.10 7.56 0.74
C PHE A 66 -9.00 6.97 1.83
N ASP A 67 -8.95 7.50 3.06
CA ASP A 67 -9.77 7.01 4.17
C ASP A 67 -11.27 7.27 3.93
N ASP A 68 -11.62 8.34 3.19
CA ASP A 68 -13.00 8.61 2.77
C ASP A 68 -13.49 7.55 1.77
N ALA A 69 -12.69 7.25 0.77
CA ALA A 69 -13.01 6.20 -0.22
C ALA A 69 -13.12 4.82 0.46
N GLN A 70 -12.18 4.50 1.37
CA GLN A 70 -12.20 3.23 2.11
C GLN A 70 -13.42 3.13 3.04
N THR A 71 -13.78 4.21 3.73
CA THR A 71 -14.96 4.27 4.60
C THR A 71 -16.23 4.09 3.79
N GLY A 72 -16.31 4.72 2.61
CA GLY A 72 -17.43 4.55 1.68
C GLY A 72 -17.60 3.09 1.26
N VAL A 73 -16.53 2.43 0.85
CA VAL A 73 -16.54 0.99 0.50
C VAL A 73 -16.98 0.12 1.68
N LYS A 74 -16.46 0.38 2.90
CA LYS A 74 -16.87 -0.36 4.10
C LYS A 74 -18.37 -0.21 4.40
N ARG A 75 -18.92 1.00 4.24
CA ARG A 75 -20.36 1.26 4.41
C ARG A 75 -21.20 0.46 3.40
N ILE A 76 -20.74 0.37 2.15
CA ILE A 76 -21.42 -0.43 1.12
C ILE A 76 -21.42 -1.92 1.52
N PHE A 77 -20.32 -2.45 2.06
CA PHE A 77 -20.28 -3.82 2.56
C PHE A 77 -21.22 -4.08 3.74
N SER A 78 -21.47 -3.07 4.58
CA SER A 78 -22.35 -3.17 5.74
C SER A 78 -23.83 -2.88 5.42
N ASP A 79 -24.15 -2.46 4.18
CA ASP A 79 -25.52 -2.14 3.72
C ASP A 79 -26.27 -3.44 3.40
N GLU A 80 -27.09 -3.90 4.35
CA GLU A 80 -27.87 -5.14 4.21
C GLU A 80 -28.91 -5.04 3.08
N ALA A 81 -29.59 -3.90 2.96
CA ALA A 81 -30.59 -3.69 1.92
C ALA A 81 -29.96 -3.77 0.52
N LEU A 82 -28.78 -3.16 0.33
CA LEU A 82 -28.07 -3.27 -0.93
C LEU A 82 -27.59 -4.71 -1.19
N ARG A 83 -27.13 -5.43 -0.16
CA ARG A 83 -26.72 -6.84 -0.33
C ARG A 83 -27.88 -7.72 -0.76
N GLU A 84 -29.07 -7.52 -0.21
CA GLU A 84 -30.29 -8.25 -0.60
C GLU A 84 -30.71 -7.92 -2.04
N GLU A 85 -30.72 -6.62 -2.39
CA GLU A 85 -31.00 -6.15 -3.76
C GLU A 85 -30.06 -6.82 -4.77
N LEU A 86 -28.75 -6.77 -4.53
CA LEU A 86 -27.75 -7.34 -5.41
C LEU A 86 -27.82 -8.90 -5.45
N ALA A 87 -28.11 -9.52 -4.34
CA ALA A 87 -28.33 -10.99 -4.28
C ALA A 87 -29.54 -11.42 -5.15
N GLY A 88 -30.63 -10.64 -5.13
CA GLY A 88 -31.79 -10.86 -6.03
C GLY A 88 -31.42 -10.74 -7.50
N ARG A 89 -30.40 -9.94 -7.84
CA ARG A 89 -29.85 -9.77 -9.21
C ARG A 89 -28.72 -10.76 -9.53
N GLY A 90 -28.40 -11.69 -8.62
CA GLY A 90 -27.37 -12.70 -8.81
C GLY A 90 -25.95 -12.26 -8.52
N TYR A 91 -25.76 -11.11 -7.84
CA TYR A 91 -24.44 -10.60 -7.45
C TYR A 91 -24.18 -10.79 -5.95
N PHE A 92 -22.90 -10.96 -5.60
CA PHE A 92 -22.41 -10.77 -4.23
C PHE A 92 -21.18 -9.86 -4.23
N LEU A 93 -20.99 -9.13 -3.13
CA LEU A 93 -19.87 -8.20 -2.99
C LEU A 93 -18.63 -8.90 -2.43
N SER A 94 -17.45 -8.55 -2.93
CA SER A 94 -16.16 -8.93 -2.40
C SER A 94 -15.18 -7.76 -2.46
N SER A 95 -14.03 -7.87 -1.81
CA SER A 95 -13.00 -6.84 -1.80
C SER A 95 -11.65 -7.40 -2.24
N ALA A 96 -10.89 -6.59 -2.99
CA ALA A 96 -9.49 -6.85 -3.29
C ALA A 96 -8.53 -5.94 -2.51
N ASN A 97 -8.98 -5.25 -1.47
CA ASN A 97 -8.12 -4.54 -0.53
C ASN A 97 -7.38 -5.50 0.42
N SER A 98 -6.36 -5.00 1.11
CA SER A 98 -5.53 -5.77 2.05
C SER A 98 -6.28 -6.28 3.28
N ILE A 99 -7.53 -5.84 3.52
CA ILE A 99 -8.45 -6.46 4.47
C ILE A 99 -8.84 -7.89 4.06
N ASN A 100 -8.73 -8.24 2.77
CA ASN A 100 -8.92 -9.61 2.31
C ASN A 100 -7.64 -10.42 2.53
N TRP A 101 -7.75 -11.52 3.29
CA TRP A 101 -6.64 -12.45 3.55
C TRP A 101 -5.97 -12.94 2.26
N GLY A 102 -6.74 -13.15 1.19
CA GLY A 102 -6.23 -13.51 -0.13
C GLY A 102 -5.27 -12.50 -0.76
N ARG A 103 -5.19 -11.26 -0.21
CA ARG A 103 -4.20 -10.26 -0.61
C ARG A 103 -2.94 -10.31 0.26
N LEU A 104 -3.06 -10.74 1.50
CA LEU A 104 -1.93 -10.85 2.44
C LEU A 104 -1.15 -12.15 2.22
N LEU A 105 -1.85 -13.27 2.08
CA LEU A 105 -1.24 -14.59 1.98
C LEU A 105 -0.15 -14.70 0.87
N PRO A 106 -0.38 -14.25 -0.37
CA PRO A 106 0.64 -14.32 -1.42
C PRO A 106 1.90 -13.49 -1.14
N GLN A 107 1.79 -12.44 -0.31
CA GLN A 107 2.91 -11.57 0.01
C GLN A 107 3.96 -12.27 0.90
N ILE A 108 3.60 -13.36 1.58
CA ILE A 108 4.55 -14.20 2.34
C ILE A 108 5.65 -14.72 1.40
N VAL A 109 5.29 -15.00 0.14
CA VAL A 109 6.23 -15.52 -0.87
C VAL A 109 7.38 -14.54 -1.13
N TYR A 110 7.19 -13.22 -1.02
CA TYR A 110 8.25 -12.25 -1.25
C TYR A 110 9.43 -12.45 -0.29
N TYR A 111 9.14 -12.68 0.98
CA TYR A 111 10.16 -12.90 2.02
C TYR A 111 10.88 -14.23 1.84
N VAL A 112 10.15 -15.28 1.49
CA VAL A 112 10.73 -16.60 1.17
C VAL A 112 11.60 -16.49 -0.07
N SER A 113 11.12 -15.88 -1.14
CA SER A 113 11.86 -15.71 -2.40
C SER A 113 13.14 -14.90 -2.18
N ALA A 114 13.04 -13.73 -1.53
CA ALA A 114 14.20 -12.90 -1.25
C ALA A 114 15.27 -13.65 -0.43
N TYR A 115 14.85 -14.42 0.58
CA TYR A 115 15.76 -15.23 1.37
C TYR A 115 16.43 -16.33 0.52
N CYS A 116 15.66 -17.02 -0.31
CA CYS A 116 16.18 -18.04 -1.23
C CYS A 116 17.12 -17.46 -2.28
N ASP A 117 16.84 -16.27 -2.78
CA ASP A 117 17.69 -15.58 -3.75
C ASP A 117 19.07 -15.24 -3.14
N LEU A 118 19.10 -14.79 -1.88
CA LEU A 118 20.35 -14.55 -1.15
C LEU A 118 21.16 -15.84 -0.92
N LEU A 119 20.48 -16.96 -0.61
CA LEU A 119 21.11 -18.28 -0.52
C LEU A 119 21.69 -18.73 -1.85
N ASN A 120 20.91 -18.64 -2.92
CA ASN A 120 21.30 -19.06 -4.27
C ASN A 120 22.47 -18.21 -4.82
N ALA A 121 22.52 -16.95 -4.45
CA ALA A 121 23.63 -16.05 -4.77
C ALA A 121 24.90 -16.29 -3.93
N GLY A 122 24.84 -17.17 -2.92
CA GLY A 122 25.93 -17.40 -1.98
C GLY A 122 26.24 -16.21 -1.07
N THR A 123 25.30 -15.27 -0.94
CA THR A 123 25.44 -14.07 -0.11
C THR A 123 25.30 -14.40 1.38
N ILE A 124 24.53 -15.42 1.71
CA ILE A 124 24.30 -15.93 3.06
C ILE A 124 24.38 -17.46 3.07
N GLU A 125 24.58 -18.02 4.26
CA GLU A 125 24.44 -19.43 4.53
C GLU A 125 23.04 -19.75 5.10
N ALA A 126 22.61 -21.01 4.99
CA ALA A 126 21.34 -21.45 5.53
C ALA A 126 21.25 -21.20 7.05
N GLY A 127 20.18 -20.59 7.51
CA GLY A 127 19.98 -20.19 8.91
C GLY A 127 20.51 -18.81 9.26
N THR A 128 21.27 -18.13 8.37
CA THR A 128 21.70 -16.76 8.59
C THR A 128 20.48 -15.84 8.70
N ARG A 129 20.42 -15.03 9.77
CA ARG A 129 19.34 -14.07 9.96
C ARG A 129 19.50 -12.88 9.02
N VAL A 130 18.37 -12.48 8.40
CA VAL A 130 18.28 -11.33 7.50
C VAL A 130 17.19 -10.40 8.02
N ASN A 131 17.48 -9.11 8.10
CA ASN A 131 16.47 -8.10 8.41
C ASN A 131 15.68 -7.73 7.14
N PHE A 132 14.44 -7.25 7.32
CA PHE A 132 13.64 -6.68 6.24
C PHE A 132 13.17 -5.28 6.61
N CYS A 133 13.43 -4.30 5.75
CA CYS A 133 12.92 -2.94 5.88
C CYS A 133 11.80 -2.72 4.86
N VAL A 134 10.62 -2.37 5.35
CA VAL A 134 9.39 -2.38 4.57
C VAL A 134 8.71 -1.02 4.63
N PRO A 135 8.54 -0.34 3.47
CA PRO A 135 7.70 0.87 3.42
C PRO A 135 6.26 0.48 3.74
N THR A 136 5.71 1.05 4.80
CA THR A 136 4.51 0.51 5.44
C THR A 136 3.43 1.56 5.62
N GLY A 137 2.24 1.27 5.10
CA GLY A 137 1.00 1.98 5.37
C GLY A 137 -0.03 1.05 6.03
N ASN A 138 -0.75 0.24 5.24
CA ASN A 138 -1.79 -0.69 5.72
C ASN A 138 -1.30 -1.92 6.51
N PHE A 139 -0.02 -2.01 6.80
CA PHE A 139 0.63 -3.09 7.55
C PHE A 139 0.56 -4.49 6.90
N GLY A 140 -0.01 -4.62 5.71
CA GLY A 140 -0.21 -5.92 5.06
C GLY A 140 1.11 -6.60 4.67
N ASN A 141 2.00 -5.88 3.99
CA ASN A 141 3.28 -6.41 3.53
C ASN A 141 4.17 -6.81 4.71
N ILE A 142 4.45 -5.92 5.65
CA ILE A 142 5.31 -6.23 6.80
C ILE A 142 4.73 -7.33 7.70
N LEU A 143 3.41 -7.43 7.82
CA LEU A 143 2.72 -8.53 8.50
C LEU A 143 2.97 -9.87 7.79
N SER A 144 3.02 -9.87 6.46
CA SER A 144 3.40 -11.08 5.70
C SER A 144 4.82 -11.55 6.04
N GLY A 145 5.75 -10.60 6.25
CA GLY A 145 7.09 -10.89 6.76
C GLY A 145 7.07 -11.51 8.15
N PHE A 146 6.19 -11.02 9.03
CA PHE A 146 6.00 -11.63 10.34
C PHE A 146 5.48 -13.08 10.24
N TYR A 147 4.53 -13.35 9.33
CA TYR A 147 4.08 -14.72 9.08
C TYR A 147 5.21 -15.58 8.50
N ALA A 148 5.99 -15.08 7.52
CA ALA A 148 7.14 -15.80 6.98
C ALA A 148 8.13 -16.20 8.10
N LYS A 149 8.42 -15.26 9.03
CA LYS A 149 9.24 -15.53 10.22
C LYS A 149 8.64 -16.62 11.10
N LYS A 150 7.34 -16.58 11.38
CA LYS A 150 6.64 -17.61 12.16
C LYS A 150 6.58 -18.97 11.44
N MET A 151 6.67 -19.00 10.12
CA MET A 151 6.78 -20.21 9.31
C MET A 151 8.20 -20.77 9.25
N GLY A 152 9.19 -20.08 9.84
CA GLY A 152 10.56 -20.57 9.97
C GLY A 152 11.59 -19.91 9.05
N VAL A 153 11.21 -18.90 8.26
CA VAL A 153 12.21 -18.10 7.52
C VAL A 153 13.09 -17.35 8.53
N PRO A 154 14.43 -17.42 8.42
CA PRO A 154 15.34 -16.81 9.39
C PRO A 154 15.37 -15.27 9.29
N ILE A 155 14.25 -14.64 9.64
CA ILE A 155 14.12 -13.18 9.68
C ILE A 155 14.59 -12.68 11.04
N GLY A 156 15.48 -11.70 11.03
CA GLY A 156 15.95 -10.99 12.22
C GLY A 156 14.92 -9.96 12.67
N ARG A 157 15.09 -8.71 12.24
CA ARG A 157 14.17 -7.60 12.49
C ARG A 157 13.29 -7.32 11.30
N LEU A 158 12.05 -6.94 11.58
CA LEU A 158 11.14 -6.30 10.64
C LEU A 158 11.13 -4.79 10.94
N ILE A 159 11.64 -3.99 10.02
CA ILE A 159 11.79 -2.54 10.20
C ILE A 159 10.63 -1.86 9.46
N CYS A 160 9.69 -1.32 10.24
CA CYS A 160 8.52 -0.60 9.73
C CYS A 160 8.93 0.84 9.37
N ALA A 161 8.96 1.15 8.09
CA ALA A 161 9.28 2.48 7.59
C ALA A 161 8.00 3.24 7.25
N SER A 162 7.79 4.39 7.88
CA SER A 162 6.65 5.30 7.66
C SER A 162 7.11 6.56 6.93
N ASN A 163 6.18 7.22 6.22
CA ASN A 163 6.35 8.62 5.82
C ASN A 163 5.89 9.56 6.95
N GLU A 164 5.58 10.81 6.65
CA GLU A 164 5.12 11.79 7.66
C GLU A 164 3.81 11.40 8.34
N ASN A 165 3.00 10.53 7.72
CA ASN A 165 1.85 9.88 8.36
C ASN A 165 2.32 8.71 9.26
N ASN A 166 3.08 9.03 10.29
CA ASN A 166 3.91 8.12 11.06
C ASN A 166 3.19 7.42 12.25
N VAL A 167 1.87 7.22 12.16
CA VAL A 167 1.07 6.60 13.23
C VAL A 167 1.63 5.24 13.68
N LEU A 168 2.14 4.43 12.76
CA LEU A 168 2.75 3.13 13.07
C LEU A 168 4.07 3.27 13.82
N THR A 169 4.88 4.25 13.46
CA THR A 169 6.14 4.55 14.16
C THR A 169 5.87 4.89 15.63
N ASP A 170 4.90 5.78 15.89
CA ASP A 170 4.55 6.16 17.26
C ASP A 170 3.95 4.98 18.01
N PHE A 171 3.06 4.20 17.38
CA PHE A 171 2.48 3.00 17.98
C PHE A 171 3.55 1.98 18.40
N ILE A 172 4.50 1.64 17.53
CA ILE A 172 5.56 0.67 17.85
C ILE A 172 6.47 1.17 18.98
N LYS A 173 6.68 2.49 19.06
CA LYS A 173 7.49 3.10 20.14
C LYS A 173 6.77 3.14 21.48
N THR A 174 5.48 3.50 21.48
CA THR A 174 4.75 3.89 22.69
C THR A 174 3.65 2.93 23.11
N GLY A 175 3.19 2.06 22.20
CA GLY A 175 2.01 1.23 22.38
C GLY A 175 0.69 1.99 22.19
N THR A 176 0.73 3.30 21.93
CA THR A 176 -0.46 4.12 21.70
C THR A 176 -0.66 4.34 20.23
N TYR A 177 -1.81 3.92 19.73
CA TYR A 177 -2.28 4.21 18.37
C TYR A 177 -3.21 5.42 18.42
N ASP A 178 -2.88 6.48 17.70
CA ASP A 178 -3.66 7.71 17.66
C ASP A 178 -3.84 8.19 16.21
N ARG A 179 -5.10 8.15 15.73
CA ARG A 179 -5.47 8.66 14.41
C ARG A 179 -5.87 10.14 14.42
N ASN A 180 -6.00 10.76 15.60
CA ASN A 180 -6.40 12.16 15.77
C ASN A 180 -5.19 13.08 15.56
N ARG A 181 -4.67 13.10 14.34
CA ARG A 181 -3.47 13.85 13.94
C ARG A 181 -3.68 14.45 12.55
N PRO A 182 -2.86 15.44 12.15
CA PRO A 182 -2.88 15.95 10.79
C PRO A 182 -2.63 14.83 9.78
N PHE A 183 -3.33 14.91 8.64
CA PHE A 183 -3.06 14.08 7.48
C PHE A 183 -2.12 14.84 6.54
N TYR A 184 -1.05 14.20 6.11
CA TYR A 184 -0.09 14.76 5.17
C TYR A 184 -0.23 14.06 3.82
N GLN A 185 -0.36 14.85 2.76
CA GLN A 185 -0.26 14.35 1.39
C GLN A 185 1.21 14.38 1.00
N THR A 186 1.82 13.20 0.78
CA THR A 186 3.26 13.07 0.59
C THR A 186 3.62 12.58 -0.82
N ALA A 187 4.92 12.58 -1.14
CA ALA A 187 5.45 12.00 -2.37
C ALA A 187 5.32 10.45 -2.42
N SER A 188 4.95 9.80 -1.30
CA SER A 188 4.73 8.34 -1.19
C SER A 188 3.27 8.01 -0.86
N PRO A 189 2.31 8.30 -1.77
CA PRO A 189 0.88 8.33 -1.46
C PRO A 189 0.29 6.98 -1.02
N SER A 190 0.91 5.84 -1.35
CA SER A 190 0.43 4.54 -0.89
C SER A 190 0.61 4.32 0.62
N MET A 191 1.38 5.20 1.28
CA MET A 191 1.61 5.21 2.72
C MET A 191 0.83 6.33 3.43
N ASP A 192 0.08 7.18 2.70
CA ASP A 192 -0.72 8.28 3.22
C ASP A 192 -2.00 7.76 3.86
N ILE A 193 -1.88 7.18 5.03
CA ILE A 193 -3.00 6.62 5.79
C ILE A 193 -2.84 6.89 7.29
N LEU A 194 -3.97 7.06 7.96
CA LEU A 194 -4.04 7.18 9.42
C LEU A 194 -4.66 5.94 10.08
N ILE A 195 -5.29 5.05 9.30
CA ILE A 195 -5.89 3.80 9.81
C ILE A 195 -5.24 2.61 9.12
N SER A 196 -4.31 1.97 9.81
CA SER A 196 -3.58 0.79 9.33
C SER A 196 -4.40 -0.49 9.55
N SER A 197 -5.07 -0.95 8.49
CA SER A 197 -6.14 -1.95 8.59
C SER A 197 -5.70 -3.37 8.93
N ASN A 198 -4.40 -3.72 8.82
CA ASN A 198 -3.92 -5.05 9.15
C ASN A 198 -3.20 -5.13 10.51
N LEU A 199 -3.02 -4.00 11.20
CA LEU A 199 -2.39 -3.99 12.51
C LEU A 199 -3.18 -4.82 13.54
N GLU A 200 -4.52 -4.78 13.48
CA GLU A 200 -5.39 -5.61 14.34
C GLU A 200 -5.07 -7.10 14.26
N ARG A 201 -4.64 -7.61 13.09
CA ARG A 201 -4.23 -9.01 12.91
C ARG A 201 -2.97 -9.34 13.70
N LEU A 202 -1.98 -8.42 13.70
CA LEU A 202 -0.80 -8.57 14.54
C LEU A 202 -1.18 -8.57 16.02
N LEU A 203 -2.05 -7.64 16.43
CA LEU A 203 -2.51 -7.53 17.80
C LEU A 203 -3.23 -8.80 18.27
N SER A 204 -4.09 -9.39 17.42
CA SER A 204 -4.76 -10.66 17.71
C SER A 204 -3.75 -11.79 17.94
N LEU A 205 -2.72 -11.90 17.10
CA LEU A 205 -1.67 -12.91 17.24
C LEU A 205 -0.82 -12.72 18.50
N LEU A 206 -0.48 -11.48 18.85
CA LEU A 206 0.41 -11.20 19.98
C LEU A 206 -0.32 -11.12 21.32
N SER A 207 -1.59 -10.70 21.32
CA SER A 207 -2.41 -10.69 22.52
C SER A 207 -2.95 -12.10 22.88
N GLY A 208 -3.29 -12.89 21.86
CA GLY A 208 -3.97 -14.17 22.04
C GLY A 208 -5.37 -14.00 22.61
N SER A 209 -5.98 -12.80 22.54
CA SER A 209 -7.28 -12.46 23.11
C SER A 209 -8.11 -11.61 22.14
N ASP A 210 -9.18 -12.19 21.63
CA ASP A 210 -10.13 -11.47 20.76
C ASP A 210 -10.87 -10.37 21.51
N GLU A 211 -11.08 -10.53 22.82
CA GLU A 211 -11.72 -9.52 23.66
C GLU A 211 -10.84 -8.28 23.80
N GLU A 212 -9.54 -8.48 24.06
CA GLU A 212 -8.56 -7.38 24.15
C GLU A 212 -8.50 -6.59 22.84
N VAL A 213 -8.44 -7.27 21.69
CA VAL A 213 -8.42 -6.63 20.38
C VAL A 213 -9.74 -5.92 20.06
N ARG A 214 -10.87 -6.52 20.38
CA ARG A 214 -12.18 -5.89 20.23
C ARG A 214 -12.25 -4.58 21.03
N GLY A 215 -11.73 -4.57 22.25
CA GLY A 215 -11.64 -3.36 23.08
C GLY A 215 -10.78 -2.26 22.44
N TYR A 216 -9.65 -2.61 21.84
CA TYR A 216 -8.80 -1.66 21.11
C TYR A 216 -9.53 -1.08 19.90
N MET A 217 -10.18 -1.91 19.08
CA MET A 217 -10.89 -1.47 17.87
C MET A 217 -12.12 -0.63 18.21
N GLN A 218 -12.82 -0.95 19.30
CA GLN A 218 -13.92 -0.14 19.80
C GLN A 218 -13.43 1.26 20.20
N LYS A 219 -12.37 1.37 21.00
CA LYS A 219 -11.76 2.65 21.38
C LYS A 219 -11.30 3.44 20.15
N LEU A 220 -10.66 2.78 19.18
CA LEU A 220 -10.27 3.43 17.93
C LEU A 220 -11.47 4.02 17.19
N SER A 221 -12.61 3.31 17.21
CA SER A 221 -13.85 3.78 16.56
C SER A 221 -14.45 4.97 17.30
N GLU A 222 -14.51 4.92 18.64
CA GLU A 222 -15.21 5.89 19.48
C GLU A 222 -14.38 7.16 19.71
N THR A 223 -13.08 7.00 20.02
CA THR A 223 -12.22 8.12 20.45
C THR A 223 -11.09 8.42 19.48
N GLY A 224 -10.84 7.55 18.49
CA GLY A 224 -9.72 7.68 17.54
C GLY A 224 -8.37 7.21 18.10
N THR A 225 -8.33 6.68 19.34
CA THR A 225 -7.07 6.27 19.99
C THR A 225 -7.26 5.04 20.85
N TYR A 226 -6.19 4.25 21.00
CA TYR A 226 -6.11 3.18 22.01
C TYR A 226 -4.65 2.98 22.44
N THR A 227 -4.45 2.39 23.61
CA THR A 227 -3.13 1.97 24.10
C THR A 227 -3.18 0.48 24.40
N VAL A 228 -2.21 -0.26 23.89
CA VAL A 228 -2.07 -1.70 24.17
C VAL A 228 -1.45 -1.95 25.54
N SER A 229 -1.64 -3.14 26.08
CA SER A 229 -0.99 -3.55 27.32
C SER A 229 0.54 -3.61 27.17
N ASP A 230 1.29 -3.42 28.26
CA ASP A 230 2.76 -3.52 28.27
C ASP A 230 3.25 -4.86 27.75
N ARG A 231 2.50 -5.94 27.98
CA ARG A 231 2.80 -7.27 27.46
C ARG A 231 2.77 -7.29 25.94
N VAL A 232 1.73 -6.71 25.34
CA VAL A 232 1.57 -6.64 23.88
C VAL A 232 2.62 -5.70 23.28
N LEU A 233 2.88 -4.55 23.92
CA LEU A 233 3.92 -3.61 23.47
C LEU A 233 5.30 -4.29 23.41
N ARG A 234 5.70 -4.98 24.50
CA ARG A 234 6.98 -5.73 24.50
C ARG A 234 7.03 -6.80 23.40
N ALA A 235 5.93 -7.49 23.14
CA ALA A 235 5.87 -8.49 22.07
C ALA A 235 6.01 -7.85 20.68
N VAL A 236 5.40 -6.68 20.44
CA VAL A 236 5.59 -5.89 19.20
C VAL A 236 7.06 -5.47 19.06
N GLN A 237 7.64 -4.88 20.10
CA GLN A 237 9.02 -4.38 20.10
C GLN A 237 10.07 -5.49 20.00
N ALA A 238 9.74 -6.72 20.37
CA ALA A 238 10.63 -7.87 20.17
C ALA A 238 10.80 -8.24 18.70
N GLU A 239 9.78 -7.99 17.87
CA GLU A 239 9.75 -8.38 16.45
C GLU A 239 10.04 -7.21 15.50
N PHE A 240 9.56 -6.01 15.87
CA PHE A 240 9.58 -4.84 15.00
C PHE A 240 10.50 -3.74 15.52
N SER A 241 11.15 -3.05 14.58
CA SER A 241 11.73 -1.72 14.74
C SER A 241 10.97 -0.75 13.84
N CYS A 242 11.15 0.55 14.02
CA CYS A 242 10.40 1.53 13.25
C CYS A 242 11.15 2.85 13.11
N GLY A 243 10.76 3.61 12.11
CA GLY A 243 11.19 4.97 11.87
C GLY A 243 10.28 5.65 10.85
N PHE A 244 10.52 6.94 10.65
CA PHE A 244 9.82 7.70 9.61
C PHE A 244 10.77 8.63 8.88
N CYS A 245 10.33 9.08 7.72
CA CYS A 245 11.09 9.91 6.78
C CYS A 245 10.17 11.02 6.27
N THR A 246 10.69 12.24 6.18
CA THR A 246 10.01 13.36 5.50
C THR A 246 10.25 13.29 3.99
N ASP A 247 9.40 13.96 3.21
CA ASP A 247 9.57 14.05 1.75
C ASP A 247 10.95 14.61 1.37
N ALA A 248 11.44 15.62 2.08
CA ALA A 248 12.77 16.18 1.86
C ALA A 248 13.90 15.16 2.06
N GLN A 249 13.82 14.34 3.12
CA GLN A 249 14.79 13.27 3.37
C GLN A 249 14.71 12.17 2.30
N GLY A 250 13.49 11.79 1.89
CA GLY A 250 13.28 10.83 0.83
C GLY A 250 13.87 11.30 -0.50
N ALA A 251 13.64 12.56 -0.88
CA ALA A 251 14.21 13.16 -2.08
C ALA A 251 15.75 13.18 -2.05
N GLN A 252 16.35 13.54 -0.92
CA GLN A 252 17.80 13.47 -0.73
C GLN A 252 18.33 12.05 -0.92
N THR A 253 17.62 11.04 -0.38
CA THR A 253 17.99 9.63 -0.52
C THR A 253 17.91 9.15 -1.97
N ILE A 254 16.86 9.53 -2.74
CA ILE A 254 16.77 9.23 -4.17
C ILE A 254 17.99 9.81 -4.91
N GLY A 255 18.24 11.11 -4.74
CA GLY A 255 19.34 11.80 -5.43
C GLY A 255 20.71 11.23 -5.05
N LYS A 256 20.96 10.96 -3.76
CA LYS A 256 22.21 10.34 -3.27
C LYS A 256 22.41 8.96 -3.88
N THR A 257 21.42 8.08 -3.75
CA THR A 257 21.51 6.69 -4.23
C THR A 257 21.75 6.65 -5.73
N PHE A 258 21.07 7.49 -6.50
CA PHE A 258 21.28 7.54 -7.95
C PHE A 258 22.68 8.02 -8.33
N ARG A 259 23.23 9.02 -7.64
CA ARG A 259 24.61 9.50 -7.90
C ARG A 259 25.66 8.44 -7.56
N GLU A 260 25.50 7.73 -6.43
CA GLU A 260 26.49 6.80 -5.90
C GLU A 260 26.46 5.43 -6.57
N SER A 261 25.28 4.89 -6.85
CA SER A 261 25.11 3.51 -7.35
C SER A 261 24.41 3.40 -8.71
N ARG A 262 23.93 4.51 -9.26
CA ARG A 262 23.08 4.54 -10.47
C ARG A 262 21.80 3.72 -10.33
N TYR A 263 21.39 3.43 -9.09
CA TYR A 263 20.11 2.80 -8.79
C TYR A 263 19.04 3.86 -8.59
N LEU A 264 17.94 3.78 -9.34
CA LEU A 264 16.84 4.73 -9.27
C LEU A 264 15.77 4.21 -8.32
N LEU A 265 15.66 4.84 -7.16
CA LEU A 265 14.63 4.54 -6.17
C LEU A 265 13.29 5.18 -6.57
N ASP A 266 12.18 4.52 -6.25
CA ASP A 266 10.89 5.18 -6.12
C ASP A 266 10.75 5.85 -4.75
N THR A 267 9.74 6.68 -4.60
CA THR A 267 9.53 7.49 -3.39
C THR A 267 9.26 6.64 -2.13
N HIS A 268 8.60 5.50 -2.25
CA HIS A 268 8.31 4.61 -1.13
C HIS A 268 9.57 3.85 -0.69
N THR A 269 10.32 3.33 -1.64
CA THR A 269 11.60 2.65 -1.37
C THR A 269 12.61 3.62 -0.75
N ALA A 270 12.58 4.89 -1.17
CA ALA A 270 13.42 5.93 -0.56
C ALA A 270 13.12 6.15 0.93
N VAL A 271 11.83 6.11 1.31
CA VAL A 271 11.45 6.15 2.74
C VAL A 271 12.08 4.98 3.49
N ALA A 272 11.98 3.76 2.95
CA ALA A 272 12.56 2.58 3.61
C ALA A 272 14.10 2.66 3.73
N CYS A 273 14.79 3.12 2.68
CA CYS A 273 16.25 3.32 2.71
C CYS A 273 16.65 4.35 3.76
N THR A 274 15.95 5.49 3.81
CA THR A 274 16.22 6.55 4.82
C THR A 274 16.02 6.02 6.25
N VAL A 275 14.94 5.29 6.49
CA VAL A 275 14.65 4.69 7.80
C VAL A 275 15.68 3.62 8.16
N LEU A 276 16.13 2.81 7.20
CA LEU A 276 17.18 1.81 7.43
C LEU A 276 18.50 2.47 7.80
N ASP A 277 18.90 3.54 7.13
CA ASP A 277 20.13 4.27 7.47
C ASP A 277 20.05 4.83 8.89
N ALA A 278 18.91 5.42 9.26
CA ALA A 278 18.69 5.92 10.63
C ALA A 278 18.67 4.79 11.68
N TYR A 279 18.06 3.64 11.36
CA TYR A 279 18.05 2.46 12.21
C TYR A 279 19.48 1.95 12.48
N ARG A 280 20.29 1.79 11.43
CA ARG A 280 21.69 1.36 11.55
C ARG A 280 22.52 2.32 12.36
N ALA A 281 22.37 3.62 12.12
CA ALA A 281 23.09 4.66 12.87
C ALA A 281 22.70 4.66 14.35
N GLY A 282 21.43 4.43 14.68
CA GLY A 282 20.93 4.44 16.05
C GLY A 282 21.20 3.17 16.85
N THR A 283 21.28 2.01 16.18
CA THR A 283 21.40 0.69 16.86
C THR A 283 22.78 0.05 16.70
N GLY A 284 23.54 0.44 15.69
CA GLY A 284 24.79 -0.24 15.31
C GLY A 284 24.57 -1.60 14.62
N ASP A 285 23.33 -2.01 14.36
CA ASP A 285 22.99 -3.29 13.70
C ASP A 285 23.42 -3.29 12.24
N GLN A 286 24.39 -4.13 11.90
CA GLN A 286 24.91 -4.31 10.53
C GLN A 286 24.36 -5.57 9.85
N THR A 287 23.37 -6.22 10.43
CA THR A 287 22.74 -7.41 9.84
C THR A 287 22.30 -7.11 8.41
N LEU A 288 22.60 -8.05 7.49
CA LEU A 288 22.15 -7.93 6.10
C LEU A 288 20.64 -7.65 6.07
N THR A 289 20.26 -6.60 5.36
CA THR A 289 18.86 -6.14 5.32
C THR A 289 18.39 -6.08 3.89
N VAL A 290 17.28 -6.75 3.62
CA VAL A 290 16.51 -6.60 2.37
C VAL A 290 15.59 -5.40 2.53
N VAL A 291 15.60 -4.50 1.55
CA VAL A 291 14.63 -3.41 1.44
C VAL A 291 13.56 -3.80 0.42
N GLU A 292 12.32 -3.81 0.85
CA GLU A 292 11.19 -4.09 -0.03
C GLU A 292 10.95 -2.90 -0.98
N SER A 293 11.22 -3.11 -2.29
CA SER A 293 10.96 -2.13 -3.34
C SER A 293 9.56 -2.33 -3.89
N THR A 294 8.61 -1.55 -3.41
CA THR A 294 7.18 -1.80 -3.61
C THR A 294 6.57 -1.10 -4.80
N ALA A 295 7.28 -0.18 -5.46
CA ALA A 295 6.77 0.60 -6.58
C ALA A 295 7.86 0.84 -7.66
N SER A 296 7.46 1.49 -8.75
CA SER A 296 8.38 1.93 -9.79
C SER A 296 8.56 3.44 -9.73
N PRO A 297 9.79 3.96 -9.87
CA PRO A 297 10.05 5.40 -9.94
C PRO A 297 9.27 6.10 -11.06
N PHE A 298 8.97 5.38 -12.13
CA PHE A 298 8.18 5.88 -13.26
C PHE A 298 6.69 6.12 -12.95
N LYS A 299 6.20 5.71 -11.79
CA LYS A 299 4.86 6.08 -11.31
C LYS A 299 4.85 7.44 -10.61
N PHE A 300 6.02 7.93 -10.20
CA PHE A 300 6.23 9.14 -9.42
C PHE A 300 7.26 10.06 -10.10
N CYS A 301 7.20 10.15 -11.43
CA CYS A 301 8.22 10.81 -12.25
C CYS A 301 8.54 12.23 -11.77
N ALA A 302 7.53 13.05 -11.47
CA ALA A 302 7.75 14.42 -11.03
C ALA A 302 8.60 14.48 -9.74
N SER A 303 8.17 13.78 -8.69
CA SER A 303 8.91 13.72 -7.42
C SER A 303 10.32 13.14 -7.56
N VAL A 304 10.51 12.18 -8.47
CA VAL A 304 11.83 11.59 -8.74
C VAL A 304 12.71 12.57 -9.51
N LEU A 305 12.18 13.27 -10.50
CA LEU A 305 12.90 14.32 -11.24
C LEU A 305 13.31 15.47 -10.32
N ASP A 306 12.39 15.94 -9.44
CA ASP A 306 12.72 16.94 -8.42
C ASP A 306 13.89 16.50 -7.54
N ALA A 307 13.89 15.25 -7.10
CA ALA A 307 14.97 14.66 -6.31
C ALA A 307 16.31 14.57 -7.06
N LEU A 308 16.27 14.54 -8.40
CA LEU A 308 17.45 14.60 -9.27
C LEU A 308 17.87 16.02 -9.63
N GLY A 309 17.10 17.05 -9.19
CA GLY A 309 17.37 18.47 -9.45
C GLY A 309 16.72 18.99 -10.73
N VAL A 310 15.79 18.27 -11.32
CA VAL A 310 15.03 18.68 -12.51
C VAL A 310 13.64 19.14 -12.09
N THR A 311 13.40 20.45 -12.06
CA THR A 311 12.18 21.07 -11.52
C THR A 311 11.13 21.42 -12.59
N GLU A 312 11.51 21.38 -13.88
CA GLU A 312 10.57 21.58 -14.98
C GLU A 312 10.16 20.22 -15.53
N HIS A 313 8.87 19.91 -15.51
CA HIS A 313 8.37 18.62 -15.89
C HIS A 313 7.62 18.67 -17.22
N ALA A 314 7.91 17.73 -18.10
CA ALA A 314 7.14 17.54 -19.32
C ALA A 314 5.69 17.13 -18.98
N PRO A 315 4.68 17.67 -19.70
CA PRO A 315 3.28 17.40 -19.41
C PRO A 315 2.86 15.97 -19.75
N GLY A 316 1.89 15.45 -18.98
CA GLY A 316 1.27 14.15 -19.21
C GLY A 316 2.30 13.00 -19.27
N THR A 317 2.17 12.12 -20.25
CA THR A 317 3.08 10.98 -20.43
C THR A 317 4.49 11.37 -20.92
N GLY A 318 4.71 12.63 -21.32
CA GLY A 318 6.03 13.14 -21.70
C GLY A 318 7.06 13.05 -20.59
N VAL A 319 6.62 13.13 -19.34
CA VAL A 319 7.47 12.99 -18.14
C VAL A 319 8.17 11.63 -18.06
N LEU A 320 7.60 10.57 -18.65
CA LEU A 320 8.25 9.24 -18.74
C LEU A 320 9.51 9.30 -19.62
N GLY A 321 9.40 9.96 -20.77
CA GLY A 321 10.53 10.19 -21.67
C GLY A 321 11.61 11.06 -21.03
N GLN A 322 11.20 12.10 -20.31
CA GLN A 322 12.11 13.00 -19.58
C GLN A 322 12.90 12.21 -18.51
N LEU A 323 12.23 11.43 -17.65
CA LEU A 323 12.92 10.61 -16.65
C LEU A 323 13.84 9.57 -17.29
N THR A 324 13.43 8.99 -18.44
CA THR A 324 14.29 8.09 -19.21
C THR A 324 15.56 8.78 -19.69
N ALA A 325 15.45 10.00 -20.22
CA ALA A 325 16.59 10.77 -20.71
C ALA A 325 17.57 11.13 -19.57
N GLU A 326 17.06 11.57 -18.43
CA GLU A 326 17.86 11.96 -17.26
C GLU A 326 18.60 10.77 -16.61
N THR A 327 17.97 9.60 -16.62
CA THR A 327 18.49 8.45 -15.87
C THR A 327 19.15 7.37 -16.72
N GLY A 328 18.89 7.34 -18.01
CA GLY A 328 19.25 6.25 -18.90
C GLY A 328 18.47 4.97 -18.66
N ARG A 329 17.42 5.01 -17.81
CA ARG A 329 16.58 3.85 -17.51
C ARG A 329 15.32 3.88 -18.38
N PRO A 330 14.96 2.80 -19.07
CA PRO A 330 13.75 2.79 -19.88
C PRO A 330 12.49 2.74 -19.00
N ALA A 331 11.46 3.49 -19.40
CA ALA A 331 10.16 3.37 -18.77
C ALA A 331 9.60 1.95 -18.96
N PRO A 332 8.99 1.36 -17.92
CA PRO A 332 8.32 0.05 -18.02
C PRO A 332 7.26 0.06 -19.13
N LYS A 333 7.20 -1.00 -19.94
CA LYS A 333 6.25 -1.10 -21.07
C LYS A 333 4.81 -0.77 -20.71
N PRO A 334 4.24 -1.24 -19.54
CA PRO A 334 2.88 -0.90 -19.17
C PRO A 334 2.64 0.60 -18.94
N LEU A 335 3.66 1.35 -18.53
CA LEU A 335 3.59 2.81 -18.38
C LEU A 335 3.82 3.53 -19.71
N ALA A 336 4.83 3.13 -20.45
CA ALA A 336 5.12 3.70 -21.78
C ALA A 336 3.93 3.56 -22.74
N SER A 337 3.17 2.46 -22.64
CA SER A 337 1.99 2.21 -23.47
C SER A 337 0.76 3.06 -23.12
N LEU A 338 0.82 3.90 -22.07
CA LEU A 338 -0.30 4.80 -21.70
C LEU A 338 -0.42 6.00 -22.65
N ALA A 339 0.68 6.36 -23.34
CA ALA A 339 0.67 7.45 -24.30
C ALA A 339 -0.37 7.20 -25.38
N GLY A 340 -1.31 8.14 -25.56
CA GLY A 340 -2.36 8.06 -26.56
C GLY A 340 -3.54 7.13 -26.23
N LYS A 341 -3.56 6.44 -25.08
CA LYS A 341 -4.74 5.67 -24.68
C LYS A 341 -5.89 6.60 -24.32
N PRO A 342 -7.13 6.27 -24.78
CA PRO A 342 -8.30 7.08 -24.45
C PRO A 342 -8.64 6.93 -22.95
N VAL A 343 -9.00 8.05 -22.34
CA VAL A 343 -9.62 8.05 -21.01
C VAL A 343 -11.02 7.44 -21.15
N ARG A 344 -11.29 6.39 -20.41
CA ARG A 344 -12.56 5.66 -20.43
C ARG A 344 -13.43 5.98 -19.21
N PHE A 345 -12.82 6.42 -18.12
CA PHE A 345 -13.49 6.65 -16.84
C PHE A 345 -13.12 8.03 -16.33
N ASP A 346 -14.09 8.93 -16.28
CA ASP A 346 -13.95 10.31 -15.82
C ASP A 346 -14.95 10.68 -14.72
N GLN A 347 -15.73 9.69 -14.27
CA GLN A 347 -16.75 9.89 -13.23
C GLN A 347 -16.11 10.28 -11.90
N VAL A 348 -16.69 11.32 -11.28
CA VAL A 348 -16.33 11.77 -9.91
C VAL A 348 -17.60 11.75 -9.06
N THR A 349 -17.52 11.25 -7.85
CA THR A 349 -18.64 11.13 -6.93
C THR A 349 -18.29 11.67 -5.54
N ASP A 350 -19.31 11.99 -4.76
CA ASP A 350 -19.17 12.26 -3.34
C ASP A 350 -19.22 10.96 -2.53
N ARG A 351 -18.61 10.95 -1.35
CA ARG A 351 -18.58 9.78 -0.47
C ARG A 351 -19.98 9.22 -0.17
N GLY A 352 -20.99 10.10 -0.07
CA GLY A 352 -22.38 9.71 0.17
C GLY A 352 -23.03 8.95 -0.98
N ASP A 353 -22.59 9.19 -2.21
CA ASP A 353 -23.21 8.71 -3.44
C ASP A 353 -22.55 7.46 -4.03
N MET A 354 -21.47 6.95 -3.39
CA MET A 354 -20.74 5.76 -3.86
C MET A 354 -21.65 4.52 -4.04
N ARG A 355 -22.71 4.39 -3.20
CA ARG A 355 -23.71 3.33 -3.33
C ARG A 355 -24.43 3.38 -4.69
N ALA A 356 -24.81 4.59 -5.12
CA ALA A 356 -25.49 4.78 -6.42
C ALA A 356 -24.59 4.37 -7.60
N VAL A 357 -23.30 4.70 -7.52
CA VAL A 357 -22.31 4.29 -8.53
C VAL A 357 -22.21 2.76 -8.62
N VAL A 358 -22.20 2.03 -7.49
CA VAL A 358 -22.20 0.55 -7.51
C VAL A 358 -23.47 0.00 -8.13
N THR A 359 -24.64 0.55 -7.79
CA THR A 359 -25.93 0.08 -8.31
C THR A 359 -26.03 0.31 -9.81
N GLU A 360 -25.55 1.45 -10.32
CA GLU A 360 -25.50 1.78 -11.72
C GLU A 360 -24.56 0.87 -12.51
N PHE A 361 -23.34 0.66 -11.99
CA PHE A 361 -22.34 -0.22 -12.61
C PHE A 361 -22.82 -1.67 -12.75
N LEU A 362 -23.74 -2.11 -11.90
CA LEU A 362 -24.29 -3.46 -11.90
C LEU A 362 -25.63 -3.59 -12.64
N ARG A 363 -26.15 -2.53 -13.24
CA ARG A 363 -27.31 -2.61 -14.14
C ARG A 363 -26.95 -3.29 -15.45
#